data_9d2435fd766d328fa6eb4caa7fcac278
#
_entry.id   9d2435fd766d328fa6eb4caa7fcac278
#
_cell.length_a   1.000
_cell.length_b   1.000
_cell.length_c   1.000
_cell.angle_alpha   90.00
_cell.angle_beta   90.00
_cell.angle_gamma   90.00
#
_symmetry.space_group_name_H-M   'P 1'
#
loop_
_entity.id
_entity.type
_entity.pdbx_description
1 polymer ?
#
loop_
_entity_poly.entity_id
_entity_poly.type
_entity_poly.pdbx_seq_one_letter_code
_entity_poly.pdbx_strand_id
1 'polypeptide(L)'
;MENKILFVGGNWDLTGGRRSKIVESFANYLPNADVYNGGNYNNLSKILESCINYDIVIWWANVSNDLPKIRNVKEINYKTMLVSSKRNIDNKYSFEDLLQRSLALKSNLAIEFTKAGQLYNMRLFDPLGNVWYDGTNIKECSKEMLSRLHFIKSITRQSTISTEENAGTLTHFFNMFKEEMYCSSNNPVVPIKKEFFNIVREYASKFAKSMFGTKDVKRFLGNASFRCPKGFPSFRQGKYIFVSKRNVNKEYIGIDEFVPVYLENDKLYYCGNNKPSVDTPIQVRLYQKLPNINYMIHSHCYIDGAPFTKISVPCGAIEEIGEVVEIIHEYYGNDFNKDFYLINLIGHGSIMMSKHPN
;
A
#
# COMPACT_ATOMS: atom_id res chain seq x y z
N MET A 1 17.21 -5.17 -18.72
CA MET A 1 16.23 -4.84 -19.79
C MET A 1 15.69 -3.44 -19.52
N GLU A 2 15.70 -2.59 -20.54
CA GLU A 2 15.15 -1.24 -20.45
C GLU A 2 13.62 -1.30 -20.34
N ASN A 3 13.02 -0.42 -19.52
CA ASN A 3 11.56 -0.39 -19.34
C ASN A 3 10.88 0.15 -20.60
N LYS A 4 9.87 -0.55 -21.09
CA LYS A 4 9.00 -0.04 -22.14
C LYS A 4 8.01 0.96 -21.54
N ILE A 5 8.03 2.18 -22.02
CA ILE A 5 7.21 3.29 -21.51
C ILE A 5 6.19 3.69 -22.57
N LEU A 6 4.92 3.75 -22.19
CA LEU A 6 3.85 4.36 -22.97
C LEU A 6 3.46 5.69 -22.32
N PHE A 7 3.48 6.77 -23.07
CA PHE A 7 3.04 8.08 -22.61
C PHE A 7 1.86 8.59 -23.45
N VAL A 8 0.68 8.64 -22.86
CA VAL A 8 -0.54 9.11 -23.50
C VAL A 8 -1.01 10.39 -22.84
N GLY A 9 -1.10 11.47 -23.58
CA GLY A 9 -1.55 12.77 -23.08
C GLY A 9 -2.30 13.58 -24.10
N GLY A 10 -2.46 14.89 -23.85
CA GLY A 10 -3.23 15.79 -24.71
C GLY A 10 -4.74 15.59 -24.64
N ASN A 11 -5.48 16.34 -25.47
CA ASN A 11 -6.93 16.24 -25.56
C ASN A 11 -7.34 15.26 -26.65
N TRP A 12 -8.38 14.49 -26.38
CA TRP A 12 -8.92 13.48 -27.27
C TRP A 12 -10.42 13.73 -27.50
N ASP A 13 -10.79 13.93 -28.74
CA ASP A 13 -12.17 14.13 -29.16
C ASP A 13 -12.44 13.49 -30.54
N LEU A 14 -13.66 13.55 -31.02
CA LEU A 14 -14.04 12.96 -32.33
C LEU A 14 -13.44 13.70 -33.52
N THR A 15 -13.05 14.96 -33.36
CA THR A 15 -12.54 15.82 -34.45
C THR A 15 -11.00 15.77 -34.58
N GLY A 16 -10.31 15.06 -33.69
CA GLY A 16 -8.86 14.87 -33.76
C GLY A 16 -8.08 15.42 -32.58
N GLY A 17 -8.76 16.06 -31.65
CA GLY A 17 -8.19 16.54 -30.37
C GLY A 17 -7.06 17.56 -30.52
N ARG A 18 -6.38 17.87 -29.39
CA ARG A 18 -5.29 18.87 -29.36
C ARG A 18 -4.08 18.32 -28.61
N ARG A 19 -2.91 18.60 -29.15
CA ARG A 19 -1.63 18.32 -28.49
C ARG A 19 -1.46 19.17 -27.23
N SER A 20 -0.75 18.66 -26.27
CA SER A 20 -0.38 19.36 -25.03
C SER A 20 1.11 19.67 -25.01
N LYS A 21 1.49 20.95 -24.87
CA LYS A 21 2.90 21.37 -24.75
C LYS A 21 3.60 20.73 -23.55
N ILE A 22 2.89 20.50 -22.45
CA ILE A 22 3.49 19.88 -21.28
C ILE A 22 3.84 18.41 -21.54
N VAL A 23 3.04 17.69 -22.33
CA VAL A 23 3.32 16.32 -22.76
C VAL A 23 4.56 16.30 -23.64
N GLU A 24 4.69 17.21 -24.59
CA GLU A 24 5.88 17.34 -25.45
C GLU A 24 7.13 17.62 -24.62
N SER A 25 7.03 18.53 -23.65
CA SER A 25 8.16 18.86 -22.78
C SER A 25 8.59 17.69 -21.90
N PHE A 26 7.65 16.93 -21.32
CA PHE A 26 7.97 15.73 -20.55
C PHE A 26 8.55 14.62 -21.41
N ALA A 27 8.05 14.43 -22.62
CA ALA A 27 8.52 13.39 -23.55
C ALA A 27 10.02 13.51 -23.85
N ASN A 28 10.56 14.73 -23.86
CA ASN A 28 12.00 14.97 -24.05
C ASN A 28 12.89 14.37 -22.95
N TYR A 29 12.33 14.05 -21.80
CA TYR A 29 13.03 13.47 -20.64
C TYR A 29 12.65 12.02 -20.35
N LEU A 30 11.88 11.39 -21.24
CA LEU A 30 11.46 10.00 -21.12
C LEU A 30 12.14 9.17 -22.22
N PRO A 31 13.27 8.53 -21.91
CA PRO A 31 14.00 7.75 -22.91
C PRO A 31 13.14 6.60 -23.43
N ASN A 32 13.14 6.40 -24.73
CA ASN A 32 12.48 5.29 -25.42
C ASN A 32 10.96 5.15 -25.12
N ALA A 33 10.27 6.28 -24.84
CA ALA A 33 8.83 6.27 -24.63
C ALA A 33 8.08 6.37 -25.98
N ASP A 34 7.08 5.50 -26.15
CA ASP A 34 6.06 5.67 -27.19
C ASP A 34 5.08 6.75 -26.76
N VAL A 35 5.04 7.87 -27.50
CA VAL A 35 4.30 9.06 -27.11
C VAL A 35 3.09 9.31 -28.02
N TYR A 36 1.92 9.38 -27.42
CA TYR A 36 0.66 9.77 -28.06
C TYR A 36 0.14 11.06 -27.41
N ASN A 37 0.13 12.14 -28.14
CA ASN A 37 -0.20 13.47 -27.61
C ASN A 37 -1.37 14.10 -28.33
N GLY A 38 -2.58 13.81 -27.83
CA GLY A 38 -3.85 14.21 -28.42
C GLY A 38 -4.15 13.42 -29.70
N GLY A 39 -5.42 13.37 -30.05
CA GLY A 39 -5.84 12.66 -31.27
C GLY A 39 -7.32 12.35 -31.30
N ASN A 40 -7.72 11.54 -32.29
CA ASN A 40 -9.09 11.08 -32.41
C ASN A 40 -9.43 10.06 -31.31
N TYR A 41 -10.53 10.31 -30.61
CA TYR A 41 -11.00 9.48 -29.49
C TYR A 41 -11.13 7.99 -29.86
N ASN A 42 -11.57 7.67 -31.10
CA ASN A 42 -11.72 6.29 -31.54
C ASN A 42 -10.39 5.49 -31.53
N ASN A 43 -9.25 6.18 -31.64
CA ASN A 43 -7.94 5.54 -31.55
C ASN A 43 -7.49 5.30 -30.12
N LEU A 44 -8.05 6.01 -29.14
CA LEU A 44 -7.62 5.95 -27.76
C LEU A 44 -7.89 4.57 -27.12
N SER A 45 -8.96 3.89 -27.53
CA SER A 45 -9.26 2.52 -27.09
C SER A 45 -8.19 1.52 -27.55
N LYS A 46 -7.70 1.63 -28.79
CA LYS A 46 -6.62 0.77 -29.30
C LYS A 46 -5.31 1.02 -28.57
N ILE A 47 -5.02 2.29 -28.28
CA ILE A 47 -3.81 2.66 -27.48
C ILE A 47 -3.96 2.11 -26.07
N LEU A 48 -5.13 2.16 -25.46
CA LEU A 48 -5.39 1.60 -24.13
C LEU A 48 -5.16 0.07 -24.12
N GLU A 49 -5.65 -0.65 -25.11
CA GLU A 49 -5.43 -2.10 -25.24
C GLU A 49 -3.94 -2.44 -25.36
N SER A 50 -3.16 -1.59 -26.04
CA SER A 50 -1.71 -1.79 -26.18
C SER A 50 -0.95 -1.68 -24.86
N CYS A 51 -1.55 -1.14 -23.77
CA CYS A 51 -0.93 -1.01 -22.44
C CYS A 51 -0.42 -2.35 -21.88
N ILE A 52 -0.91 -3.48 -22.38
CA ILE A 52 -0.46 -4.81 -21.96
C ILE A 52 1.03 -5.05 -22.28
N ASN A 53 1.58 -4.33 -23.26
CA ASN A 53 2.96 -4.49 -23.75
C ASN A 53 3.96 -3.56 -23.04
N TYR A 54 3.50 -2.77 -22.06
CA TYR A 54 4.33 -1.75 -21.42
C TYR A 54 4.52 -2.00 -19.93
N ASP A 55 5.71 -1.76 -19.44
CA ASP A 55 6.06 -1.81 -18.02
C ASP A 55 5.54 -0.60 -17.26
N ILE A 56 5.59 0.57 -17.89
CA ILE A 56 5.20 1.86 -17.35
C ILE A 56 4.21 2.51 -18.30
N VAL A 57 3.09 2.97 -17.78
CA VAL A 57 2.09 3.75 -18.51
C VAL A 57 1.88 5.09 -17.82
N ILE A 58 2.22 6.16 -18.51
CA ILE A 58 1.94 7.53 -18.10
C ILE A 58 0.64 7.94 -18.82
N TRP A 59 -0.47 8.01 -18.07
CA TRP A 59 -1.79 8.25 -18.65
C TRP A 59 -2.36 9.59 -18.23
N TRP A 60 -2.16 10.60 -19.10
CA TRP A 60 -2.60 11.98 -18.90
C TRP A 60 -3.60 12.42 -19.97
N ALA A 61 -4.18 11.47 -20.67
CA ALA A 61 -5.20 11.75 -21.68
C ALA A 61 -6.39 12.51 -21.05
N ASN A 62 -6.78 13.60 -21.68
CA ASN A 62 -7.97 14.37 -21.35
C ASN A 62 -9.03 14.12 -22.44
N VAL A 63 -10.13 13.53 -22.04
CA VAL A 63 -11.25 13.19 -22.92
C VAL A 63 -12.38 14.19 -22.70
N SER A 64 -13.04 14.60 -23.76
CA SER A 64 -14.20 15.49 -23.69
C SER A 64 -15.31 14.87 -22.83
N ASN A 65 -16.01 15.70 -22.03
CA ASN A 65 -17.00 15.21 -21.05
C ASN A 65 -18.25 14.57 -21.68
N ASP A 66 -18.51 14.88 -22.94
CA ASP A 66 -19.60 14.34 -23.75
C ASP A 66 -19.30 12.96 -24.35
N LEU A 67 -18.06 12.49 -24.22
CA LEU A 67 -17.64 11.18 -24.68
C LEU A 67 -17.69 10.12 -23.59
N PRO A 68 -17.86 8.84 -23.93
CA PRO A 68 -17.85 7.75 -22.99
C PRO A 68 -16.56 7.72 -22.17
N LYS A 69 -16.67 7.34 -20.90
CA LYS A 69 -15.48 7.15 -20.05
C LYS A 69 -14.67 5.96 -20.56
N ILE A 70 -13.36 6.18 -20.67
CA ILE A 70 -12.41 5.13 -21.00
C ILE A 70 -12.17 4.25 -19.78
N ARG A 71 -11.99 2.95 -20.00
CA ARG A 71 -11.58 1.99 -18.97
C ARG A 71 -10.28 2.40 -18.33
N ASN A 72 -10.07 1.97 -17.08
CA ASN A 72 -8.82 2.23 -16.38
C ASN A 72 -7.69 1.35 -16.97
N VAL A 73 -6.49 1.91 -17.13
CA VAL A 73 -5.27 1.19 -17.53
C VAL A 73 -5.06 -0.08 -16.69
N LYS A 74 -5.32 -0.01 -15.39
CA LYS A 74 -5.17 -1.15 -14.47
C LYS A 74 -6.21 -2.27 -14.68
N GLU A 75 -7.27 -2.02 -15.41
CA GLU A 75 -8.22 -3.06 -15.83
C GLU A 75 -7.71 -3.84 -17.03
N ILE A 76 -6.88 -3.23 -17.86
CA ILE A 76 -6.22 -3.88 -18.99
C ILE A 76 -4.96 -4.63 -18.53
N ASN A 77 -4.12 -3.98 -17.75
CA ASN A 77 -2.90 -4.57 -17.21
C ASN A 77 -2.65 -4.11 -15.77
N TYR A 78 -3.01 -4.95 -14.81
CA TYR A 78 -2.80 -4.64 -13.39
C TYR A 78 -1.31 -4.60 -12.98
N LYS A 79 -0.43 -5.25 -13.75
CA LYS A 79 1.01 -5.33 -13.48
C LYS A 79 1.76 -4.07 -13.89
N THR A 80 1.29 -3.36 -14.92
CA THR A 80 1.97 -2.14 -15.38
C THR A 80 2.01 -1.09 -14.27
N MET A 81 3.07 -0.30 -14.21
CA MET A 81 3.11 0.86 -13.32
C MET A 81 2.38 2.03 -13.97
N LEU A 82 1.42 2.62 -13.26
CA LEU A 82 0.58 3.71 -13.74
C LEU A 82 0.99 5.03 -13.09
N VAL A 83 1.24 6.03 -13.91
CA VAL A 83 1.34 7.44 -13.50
C VAL A 83 0.13 8.19 -14.04
N SER A 84 -0.73 8.64 -13.14
CA SER A 84 -1.89 9.47 -13.48
C SER A 84 -1.60 10.96 -13.33
N SER A 85 -2.48 11.81 -13.86
CA SER A 85 -2.39 13.25 -13.64
C SER A 85 -3.73 13.89 -13.35
N LYS A 86 -3.66 15.08 -12.75
CA LYS A 86 -4.80 15.98 -12.60
C LYS A 86 -4.36 17.44 -12.77
N ARG A 87 -5.07 18.17 -13.62
CA ARG A 87 -4.98 19.64 -13.66
C ARG A 87 -5.86 20.20 -12.55
N ASN A 88 -5.27 21.02 -11.71
CA ASN A 88 -5.91 21.71 -10.57
C ASN A 88 -5.67 23.21 -10.65
N ILE A 89 -6.07 23.83 -11.78
CA ILE A 89 -5.69 25.20 -12.14
C ILE A 89 -6.30 26.22 -11.16
N ASP A 90 -7.52 25.96 -10.69
CA ASP A 90 -8.28 26.88 -9.84
C ASP A 90 -8.31 26.38 -8.37
N ASN A 91 -7.39 25.52 -7.97
CA ASN A 91 -7.36 24.88 -6.65
C ASN A 91 -8.70 24.22 -6.26
N LYS A 92 -9.42 23.73 -7.25
CA LYS A 92 -10.76 23.15 -7.08
C LYS A 92 -10.75 21.85 -6.27
N TYR A 93 -9.63 21.14 -6.29
CA TYR A 93 -9.45 19.86 -5.62
C TYR A 93 -8.48 20.03 -4.46
N SER A 94 -8.84 19.53 -3.28
CA SER A 94 -7.92 19.38 -2.17
C SER A 94 -6.87 18.32 -2.45
N PHE A 95 -5.79 18.29 -1.68
CA PHE A 95 -4.79 17.22 -1.82
C PHE A 95 -5.40 15.84 -1.51
N GLU A 96 -6.32 15.78 -0.57
CA GLU A 96 -7.08 14.58 -0.23
C GLU A 96 -7.91 14.06 -1.41
N ASP A 97 -8.60 14.94 -2.15
CA ASP A 97 -9.32 14.55 -3.36
C ASP A 97 -8.39 13.92 -4.42
N LEU A 98 -7.18 14.47 -4.53
CA LEU A 98 -6.16 13.96 -5.45
C LEU A 98 -5.64 12.60 -5.03
N LEU A 99 -5.42 12.39 -3.74
CA LEU A 99 -5.04 11.10 -3.17
C LEU A 99 -6.12 10.04 -3.41
N GLN A 100 -7.38 10.37 -3.12
CA GLN A 100 -8.52 9.49 -3.39
C GLN A 100 -8.59 9.09 -4.85
N ARG A 101 -8.45 10.06 -5.75
CA ARG A 101 -8.43 9.80 -7.17
C ARG A 101 -7.29 8.85 -7.56
N SER A 102 -6.08 9.06 -7.04
CA SER A 102 -4.93 8.22 -7.33
C SER A 102 -5.13 6.78 -6.84
N LEU A 103 -5.74 6.62 -5.65
CA LEU A 103 -6.13 5.32 -5.11
C LEU A 103 -7.22 4.63 -5.95
N ALA A 104 -8.24 5.37 -6.36
CA ALA A 104 -9.32 4.84 -7.22
C ALA A 104 -8.79 4.34 -8.57
N LEU A 105 -7.83 5.07 -9.15
CA LEU A 105 -7.13 4.69 -10.38
C LEU A 105 -6.10 3.57 -10.17
N LYS A 106 -5.78 3.23 -8.93
CA LYS A 106 -4.67 2.32 -8.56
C LYS A 106 -3.34 2.78 -9.13
N SER A 107 -3.13 4.11 -9.19
CA SER A 107 -1.87 4.69 -9.66
C SER A 107 -0.73 4.34 -8.73
N ASN A 108 0.47 4.16 -9.28
CA ASN A 108 1.69 4.04 -8.49
C ASN A 108 2.21 5.43 -8.08
N LEU A 109 2.09 6.39 -9.02
CA LEU A 109 2.37 7.81 -8.79
C LEU A 109 1.28 8.65 -9.46
N ALA A 110 1.13 9.89 -9.00
CA ALA A 110 0.27 10.88 -9.63
C ALA A 110 0.98 12.24 -9.69
N ILE A 111 0.64 13.05 -10.70
CA ILE A 111 1.11 14.42 -10.81
C ILE A 111 -0.08 15.37 -10.81
N GLU A 112 -0.04 16.32 -9.89
CA GLU A 112 -0.88 17.50 -9.91
C GLU A 112 -0.21 18.61 -10.72
N PHE A 113 -0.97 19.28 -11.57
CA PHE A 113 -0.55 20.48 -12.28
C PHE A 113 -1.36 21.68 -11.80
N THR A 114 -0.72 22.60 -11.11
CA THR A 114 -1.31 23.90 -10.71
C THR A 114 -0.70 25.03 -11.53
N LYS A 115 -1.42 26.14 -11.70
CA LYS A 115 -0.93 27.29 -12.45
C LYS A 115 0.00 28.13 -11.59
N ALA A 116 1.20 28.43 -12.07
CA ALA A 116 2.18 29.30 -11.44
C ALA A 116 2.63 30.38 -12.46
N GLY A 117 1.86 31.45 -12.55
CA GLY A 117 2.07 32.48 -13.58
C GLY A 117 1.89 31.91 -14.98
N GLN A 118 2.97 31.94 -15.79
CA GLN A 118 3.00 31.37 -17.15
C GLN A 118 3.43 29.88 -17.15
N LEU A 119 3.91 29.37 -16.02
CA LEU A 119 4.38 27.99 -15.89
C LEU A 119 3.34 27.14 -15.13
N TYR A 120 3.58 25.85 -15.11
CA TYR A 120 2.88 24.93 -14.23
C TYR A 120 3.78 24.53 -13.08
N ASN A 121 3.28 24.61 -11.85
CA ASN A 121 3.86 23.89 -10.74
C ASN A 121 3.40 22.43 -10.82
N MET A 122 4.31 21.51 -10.56
CA MET A 122 4.10 20.07 -10.61
C MET A 122 4.35 19.50 -9.24
N ARG A 123 3.33 18.86 -8.67
CA ARG A 123 3.48 18.07 -7.45
C ARG A 123 3.37 16.60 -7.81
N LEU A 124 4.50 15.88 -7.72
CA LEU A 124 4.56 14.43 -7.88
C LEU A 124 4.36 13.78 -6.53
N PHE A 125 3.41 12.86 -6.43
CA PHE A 125 3.09 12.19 -5.17
C PHE A 125 2.67 10.73 -5.41
N ASP A 126 2.75 9.92 -4.34
CA ASP A 126 2.21 8.57 -4.32
C ASP A 126 0.82 8.51 -3.66
N PRO A 127 0.09 7.38 -3.78
CA PRO A 127 -1.25 7.24 -3.19
C PRO A 127 -1.28 7.30 -1.66
N LEU A 128 -0.13 7.23 -0.98
CA LEU A 128 -0.03 7.35 0.48
C LEU A 128 0.15 8.80 0.94
N GLY A 129 0.33 9.72 -0.02
CA GLY A 129 0.45 11.15 0.26
C GLY A 129 1.89 11.65 0.35
N ASN A 130 2.89 10.82 0.06
CA ASN A 130 4.27 11.28 0.02
C ASN A 130 4.50 12.12 -1.22
N VAL A 131 5.02 13.31 -1.03
CA VAL A 131 5.40 14.23 -2.11
C VAL A 131 6.87 13.98 -2.46
N TRP A 132 7.11 13.54 -3.70
CA TRP A 132 8.44 13.24 -4.22
C TRP A 132 9.08 14.41 -4.94
N TYR A 133 8.25 15.31 -5.47
CA TYR A 133 8.68 16.54 -6.13
C TYR A 133 7.58 17.59 -5.99
N ASP A 134 7.98 18.85 -5.76
CA ASP A 134 7.08 20.00 -5.82
C ASP A 134 7.87 21.19 -6.42
N GLY A 135 7.51 21.62 -7.62
CA GLY A 135 8.23 22.68 -8.33
C GLY A 135 7.85 22.80 -9.81
N THR A 136 8.56 23.68 -10.53
CA THR A 136 8.26 24.02 -11.92
C THR A 136 9.22 23.40 -12.94
N ASN A 137 10.29 22.71 -12.49
CA ASN A 137 11.31 22.14 -13.36
C ASN A 137 10.90 20.74 -13.87
N ILE A 138 10.49 20.66 -15.13
CA ILE A 138 10.04 19.42 -15.78
C ILE A 138 11.12 18.35 -15.77
N LYS A 139 12.39 18.71 -16.01
CA LYS A 139 13.51 17.76 -16.04
C LYS A 139 13.69 17.07 -14.69
N GLU A 140 13.67 17.85 -13.61
CA GLU A 140 13.80 17.31 -12.26
C GLU A 140 12.60 16.43 -11.88
N CYS A 141 11.38 16.91 -12.17
CA CYS A 141 10.17 16.13 -11.95
C CYS A 141 10.19 14.78 -12.70
N SER A 142 10.61 14.79 -13.96
CA SER A 142 10.72 13.57 -14.78
C SER A 142 11.77 12.61 -14.23
N LYS A 143 12.93 13.14 -13.80
CA LYS A 143 14.02 12.36 -13.19
C LYS A 143 13.54 11.68 -11.91
N GLU A 144 12.89 12.44 -11.03
CA GLU A 144 12.37 11.90 -9.76
C GLU A 144 11.27 10.85 -10.00
N MET A 145 10.35 11.11 -10.92
CA MET A 145 9.31 10.16 -11.33
C MET A 145 9.92 8.83 -11.82
N LEU A 146 10.89 8.87 -12.72
CA LEU A 146 11.55 7.66 -13.25
C LEU A 146 12.34 6.93 -12.16
N SER A 147 13.08 7.67 -11.33
CA SER A 147 13.83 7.11 -10.20
C SER A 147 12.91 6.32 -9.27
N ARG A 148 11.78 6.94 -8.88
CA ARG A 148 10.80 6.28 -8.01
C ARG A 148 10.13 5.08 -8.68
N LEU A 149 9.78 5.15 -9.96
CA LEU A 149 9.22 4.01 -10.70
C LEU A 149 10.21 2.85 -10.83
N HIS A 150 11.48 3.13 -11.06
CA HIS A 150 12.54 2.11 -11.10
C HIS A 150 12.69 1.44 -9.73
N PHE A 151 12.71 2.22 -8.66
CA PHE A 151 12.72 1.67 -7.31
C PHE A 151 11.52 0.78 -7.03
N ILE A 152 10.28 1.23 -7.34
CA ILE A 152 9.06 0.43 -7.18
C ILE A 152 9.12 -0.88 -7.99
N LYS A 153 9.76 -0.89 -9.15
CA LYS A 153 9.93 -2.09 -9.97
C LYS A 153 10.96 -3.05 -9.38
N SER A 154 11.99 -2.54 -8.71
CA SER A 154 13.07 -3.36 -8.13
C SER A 154 12.68 -4.06 -6.84
N ILE A 155 11.64 -3.60 -6.16
CA ILE A 155 11.22 -4.18 -4.88
C ILE A 155 10.62 -5.57 -5.01
N THR A 156 10.81 -6.38 -3.99
CA THR A 156 10.31 -7.74 -3.91
C THR A 156 8.95 -7.79 -3.23
N ARG A 157 7.92 -8.23 -3.95
CA ARG A 157 6.59 -8.47 -3.39
C ARG A 157 6.29 -9.95 -3.34
N GLN A 158 6.06 -10.45 -2.14
CA GLN A 158 5.71 -11.85 -1.94
C GLN A 158 4.19 -12.03 -1.91
N SER A 159 3.68 -12.90 -2.79
CA SER A 159 2.26 -13.25 -2.80
C SER A 159 1.91 -14.21 -1.67
N THR A 160 0.71 -14.07 -1.13
CA THR A 160 0.12 -15.05 -0.21
C THR A 160 -0.75 -16.04 -0.98
N ILE A 161 -0.63 -17.32 -0.67
CA ILE A 161 -1.31 -18.43 -1.34
C ILE A 161 -2.42 -18.94 -0.41
N SER A 162 -3.64 -19.06 -0.93
CA SER A 162 -4.72 -19.71 -0.20
C SER A 162 -4.50 -21.24 -0.16
N THR A 163 -4.69 -21.84 0.99
CA THR A 163 -4.68 -23.30 1.16
C THR A 163 -6.05 -23.78 1.58
N GLU A 164 -6.64 -24.65 0.76
CA GLU A 164 -7.91 -25.30 1.09
C GLU A 164 -7.70 -26.54 1.98
N GLU A 165 -6.60 -27.26 1.83
CA GLU A 165 -6.35 -28.56 2.47
C GLU A 165 -6.33 -28.55 4.00
N ASN A 166 -6.04 -27.42 4.62
CA ASN A 166 -6.04 -27.26 6.08
C ASN A 166 -7.13 -26.31 6.59
N ALA A 167 -7.99 -25.80 5.70
CA ALA A 167 -9.00 -24.81 6.08
C ALA A 167 -10.00 -25.37 7.10
N GLY A 168 -10.42 -26.62 6.96
CA GLY A 168 -11.38 -27.26 7.88
C GLY A 168 -10.81 -27.44 9.29
N THR A 169 -9.60 -28.00 9.40
CA THR A 169 -8.94 -28.23 10.69
C THR A 169 -8.57 -26.89 11.36
N LEU A 170 -8.04 -25.95 10.61
CA LEU A 170 -7.71 -24.62 11.16
C LEU A 170 -8.94 -23.79 11.48
N THR A 171 -10.01 -23.91 10.71
CA THR A 171 -11.28 -23.27 11.03
C THR A 171 -11.87 -23.85 12.32
N HIS A 172 -11.76 -25.16 12.52
CA HIS A 172 -12.19 -25.82 13.75
C HIS A 172 -11.37 -25.30 14.96
N PHE A 173 -10.06 -25.30 14.88
CA PHE A 173 -9.21 -24.73 15.94
C PHE A 173 -9.45 -23.24 16.17
N PHE A 174 -9.68 -22.50 15.12
CA PHE A 174 -9.99 -21.08 15.20
C PHE A 174 -11.34 -20.82 15.87
N ASN A 175 -12.34 -21.67 15.62
CA ASN A 175 -13.64 -21.59 16.27
C ASN A 175 -13.55 -22.00 17.75
N MET A 176 -12.82 -23.07 18.07
CA MET A 176 -12.53 -23.43 19.47
C MET A 176 -11.82 -22.27 20.20
N PHE A 177 -10.84 -21.66 19.57
CA PHE A 177 -10.13 -20.51 20.09
C PHE A 177 -11.05 -19.30 20.32
N LYS A 178 -12.01 -19.04 19.43
CA LYS A 178 -13.04 -18.02 19.63
C LYS A 178 -13.93 -18.34 20.82
N GLU A 179 -14.39 -19.57 20.92
CA GLU A 179 -15.24 -20.03 22.02
C GLU A 179 -14.50 -19.88 23.36
N GLU A 180 -13.24 -20.28 23.44
CA GLU A 180 -12.43 -20.06 24.62
C GLU A 180 -12.22 -18.58 24.95
N MET A 181 -12.00 -17.73 23.96
CA MET A 181 -11.91 -16.28 24.15
C MET A 181 -13.22 -15.65 24.66
N TYR A 182 -14.36 -16.14 24.19
CA TYR A 182 -15.66 -15.62 24.63
C TYR A 182 -16.08 -16.18 25.99
N CYS A 183 -15.69 -17.41 26.31
CA CYS A 183 -16.10 -18.10 27.54
C CYS A 183 -15.18 -17.83 28.73
N SER A 184 -13.91 -17.48 28.52
CA SER A 184 -12.96 -17.38 29.64
C SER A 184 -12.57 -15.95 29.98
N SER A 185 -13.42 -15.28 30.75
CA SER A 185 -13.00 -14.05 31.45
C SER A 185 -11.92 -14.27 32.52
N ASN A 186 -11.61 -15.52 32.88
CA ASN A 186 -10.70 -15.87 33.98
C ASN A 186 -9.66 -16.95 33.67
N ASN A 187 -9.47 -17.37 32.43
CA ASN A 187 -8.50 -18.41 32.10
C ASN A 187 -7.14 -17.81 31.67
N PRO A 188 -6.04 -17.99 32.44
CA PRO A 188 -4.74 -17.44 32.14
C PRO A 188 -4.04 -18.05 30.91
N VAL A 189 -4.63 -19.07 30.29
CA VAL A 189 -4.05 -19.81 29.16
C VAL A 189 -4.35 -19.16 27.80
N VAL A 190 -5.31 -18.25 27.71
CA VAL A 190 -5.66 -17.57 26.45
C VAL A 190 -5.06 -16.16 26.43
N PRO A 191 -3.93 -15.96 25.76
CA PRO A 191 -3.17 -14.72 25.85
C PRO A 191 -3.66 -13.59 24.96
N ILE A 192 -4.74 -13.77 24.19
CA ILE A 192 -5.31 -12.65 23.45
C ILE A 192 -6.37 -12.02 24.31
N LYS A 193 -5.94 -11.06 25.06
CA LYS A 193 -6.84 -10.27 25.88
C LYS A 193 -7.66 -9.36 24.97
N LYS A 194 -8.93 -9.14 25.37
CA LYS A 194 -9.80 -8.13 24.75
C LYS A 194 -9.12 -6.76 24.61
N GLU A 195 -8.15 -6.48 25.46
CA GLU A 195 -7.32 -5.27 25.45
C GLU A 195 -6.63 -5.04 24.12
N PHE A 196 -6.09 -6.09 23.46
CA PHE A 196 -5.45 -5.94 22.15
C PHE A 196 -6.40 -5.38 21.10
N PHE A 197 -7.63 -5.92 21.01
CA PHE A 197 -8.61 -5.41 20.06
C PHE A 197 -9.04 -3.98 20.39
N ASN A 198 -9.14 -3.63 21.67
CA ASN A 198 -9.46 -2.26 22.08
C ASN A 198 -8.38 -1.27 21.67
N ILE A 199 -7.10 -1.64 21.83
CA ILE A 199 -5.97 -0.84 21.37
C ILE A 199 -6.02 -0.68 19.85
N VAL A 200 -6.21 -1.76 19.09
CA VAL A 200 -6.31 -1.68 17.62
C VAL A 200 -7.45 -0.75 17.21
N ARG A 201 -8.60 -0.82 17.87
CA ARG A 201 -9.76 0.05 17.60
C ARG A 201 -9.45 1.51 17.89
N GLU A 202 -8.81 1.80 19.01
CA GLU A 202 -8.43 3.15 19.39
C GLU A 202 -7.45 3.75 18.39
N TYR A 203 -6.38 3.01 18.04
CA TYR A 203 -5.42 3.44 17.07
C TYR A 203 -6.02 3.56 15.66
N ALA A 204 -6.87 2.62 15.25
CA ALA A 204 -7.53 2.69 13.96
C ALA A 204 -8.37 3.96 13.80
N SER A 205 -9.11 4.37 14.85
CA SER A 205 -9.92 5.58 14.81
C SER A 205 -9.08 6.85 14.71
N LYS A 206 -7.93 6.91 15.40
CA LYS A 206 -6.97 8.02 15.31
C LYS A 206 -6.34 8.10 13.92
N PHE A 207 -5.96 6.96 13.34
CA PHE A 207 -5.16 6.86 12.15
C PHE A 207 -5.98 6.94 10.85
N ALA A 208 -7.17 6.37 10.83
CA ALA A 208 -8.07 6.51 9.69
C ALA A 208 -8.47 7.97 9.43
N LYS A 209 -8.48 8.82 10.46
CA LYS A 209 -8.78 10.24 10.35
C LYS A 209 -7.58 11.09 9.91
N SER A 210 -6.34 10.66 10.17
CA SER A 210 -5.17 11.51 9.99
C SER A 210 -4.63 11.55 8.57
N MET A 211 -4.64 10.44 7.83
CA MET A 211 -4.04 10.38 6.50
C MET A 211 -5.01 10.63 5.35
N PHE A 212 -6.26 10.30 5.49
CA PHE A 212 -7.16 10.37 4.35
C PHE A 212 -8.47 11.10 4.60
N GLY A 213 -8.75 11.61 5.80
CA GLY A 213 -9.89 12.48 6.10
C GLY A 213 -11.26 12.06 5.50
N THR A 214 -11.30 10.99 4.74
CA THR A 214 -12.25 10.74 3.70
C THR A 214 -13.14 9.58 4.05
N LYS A 215 -14.35 9.90 4.39
CA LYS A 215 -15.43 8.94 4.66
C LYS A 215 -15.80 8.06 3.44
N ASP A 216 -15.32 8.37 2.24
CA ASP A 216 -15.81 7.77 1.00
C ASP A 216 -14.87 6.77 0.33
N VAL A 217 -13.62 6.64 0.77
CA VAL A 217 -12.77 5.57 0.28
C VAL A 217 -13.09 4.29 1.04
N LYS A 218 -13.75 3.35 0.38
CA LYS A 218 -14.03 1.98 0.89
C LYS A 218 -12.74 1.16 1.09
N ARG A 219 -11.67 1.80 1.59
CA ARG A 219 -10.38 1.16 1.87
C ARG A 219 -9.92 1.52 3.26
N PHE A 220 -9.77 0.50 4.05
CA PHE A 220 -9.26 0.61 5.40
C PHE A 220 -7.77 0.26 5.40
N LEU A 221 -6.94 1.27 5.56
CA LEU A 221 -5.49 1.15 5.62
C LEU A 221 -5.01 0.63 6.98
N GLY A 222 -3.74 0.23 7.02
CA GLY A 222 -3.15 -0.35 8.20
C GLY A 222 -3.60 -1.79 8.45
N ASN A 223 -2.99 -2.42 9.43
CA ASN A 223 -3.28 -3.80 9.81
C ASN A 223 -2.83 -4.07 11.24
N ALA A 224 -3.32 -5.20 11.77
CA ALA A 224 -2.93 -5.71 13.07
C ALA A 224 -2.62 -7.20 12.96
N SER A 225 -1.74 -7.70 13.79
CA SER A 225 -1.42 -9.12 13.86
C SER A 225 -1.01 -9.54 15.26
N PHE A 226 -1.09 -10.84 15.51
CA PHE A 226 -0.60 -11.44 16.74
C PHE A 226 -0.08 -12.86 16.49
N ARG A 227 0.85 -13.29 17.34
CA ARG A 227 1.40 -14.64 17.32
C ARG A 227 0.39 -15.63 17.86
N CYS A 228 0.34 -16.83 17.29
CA CYS A 228 -0.46 -17.92 17.87
C CYS A 228 0.01 -18.20 19.30
N PRO A 229 -0.92 -18.22 20.28
CA PRO A 229 -0.59 -18.43 21.68
C PRO A 229 0.13 -19.76 21.93
N LYS A 230 1.07 -19.76 22.89
CA LYS A 230 1.68 -20.99 23.41
C LYS A 230 0.61 -21.80 24.15
N GLY A 231 0.53 -23.10 23.91
CA GLY A 231 -0.43 -23.99 24.58
C GLY A 231 -1.69 -24.28 23.76
N PHE A 232 -1.87 -23.63 22.64
CA PHE A 232 -2.91 -24.01 21.68
C PHE A 232 -2.62 -25.40 21.11
N PRO A 233 -3.64 -26.30 20.98
CA PRO A 233 -3.40 -27.71 20.60
C PRO A 233 -2.58 -27.80 19.33
N SER A 234 -1.57 -28.52 19.41
CA SER A 234 -0.31 -28.66 18.73
C SER A 234 -0.31 -28.87 17.23
N PHE A 235 -1.18 -28.33 16.45
CA PHE A 235 -0.96 -28.32 15.02
C PHE A 235 -0.02 -27.18 14.66
N ARG A 236 1.31 -27.47 14.60
CA ARG A 236 2.37 -26.54 14.22
C ARG A 236 2.51 -25.32 15.17
N GLN A 237 2.57 -25.53 16.49
CA GLN A 237 2.85 -24.50 17.48
C GLN A 237 3.95 -23.53 17.03
N GLY A 238 3.69 -22.23 17.11
CA GLY A 238 4.65 -21.19 16.78
C GLY A 238 4.84 -20.88 15.31
N LYS A 239 4.20 -21.64 14.38
CA LYS A 239 4.27 -21.35 12.93
C LYS A 239 3.19 -20.39 12.44
N TYR A 240 2.09 -20.25 13.16
CA TYR A 240 0.99 -19.39 12.75
C TYR A 240 1.06 -18.00 13.36
N ILE A 241 0.79 -17.03 12.48
CA ILE A 241 0.53 -15.63 12.81
C ILE A 241 -0.91 -15.35 12.37
N PHE A 242 -1.65 -14.65 13.19
CA PHE A 242 -2.97 -14.15 12.84
C PHE A 242 -2.84 -12.73 12.34
N VAL A 243 -3.24 -12.46 11.11
CA VAL A 243 -3.16 -11.14 10.48
C VAL A 243 -4.56 -10.68 10.11
N SER A 244 -4.86 -9.41 10.32
CA SER A 244 -6.17 -8.85 9.93
C SER A 244 -6.42 -9.03 8.44
N LYS A 245 -7.67 -9.35 8.09
CA LYS A 245 -8.13 -9.45 6.71
C LYS A 245 -7.88 -8.15 5.96
N ARG A 246 -7.68 -8.27 4.67
CA ARG A 246 -7.52 -7.10 3.79
C ARG A 246 -8.79 -6.27 3.78
N ASN A 247 -8.63 -4.95 3.89
CA ASN A 247 -9.71 -3.97 3.79
C ASN A 247 -10.79 -4.08 4.88
N VAL A 248 -10.42 -4.51 6.09
CA VAL A 248 -11.30 -4.56 7.24
C VAL A 248 -11.26 -3.23 8.00
N ASN A 249 -12.42 -2.74 8.42
CA ASN A 249 -12.51 -1.59 9.30
C ASN A 249 -12.02 -1.93 10.71
N LYS A 250 -10.88 -1.35 11.12
CA LYS A 250 -10.24 -1.62 12.41
C LYS A 250 -10.99 -1.00 13.59
N GLU A 251 -11.88 -0.05 13.36
CA GLU A 251 -12.73 0.52 14.42
C GLU A 251 -13.66 -0.53 15.06
N TYR A 252 -13.98 -1.57 14.30
CA TYR A 252 -14.87 -2.66 14.74
C TYR A 252 -14.18 -4.02 14.74
N ILE A 253 -12.83 -4.03 14.71
CA ILE A 253 -12.07 -5.27 14.60
C ILE A 253 -12.31 -6.19 15.80
N GLY A 254 -12.52 -7.47 15.54
CA GLY A 254 -12.59 -8.56 16.48
C GLY A 254 -11.83 -9.76 15.95
N ILE A 255 -11.96 -10.89 16.62
CA ILE A 255 -11.23 -12.11 16.22
C ILE A 255 -11.63 -12.63 14.84
N ASP A 256 -12.88 -12.40 14.44
CA ASP A 256 -13.42 -12.83 13.15
C ASP A 256 -12.75 -12.15 11.96
N GLU A 257 -12.12 -10.98 12.19
CA GLU A 257 -11.43 -10.22 11.16
C GLU A 257 -9.97 -10.63 10.96
N PHE A 258 -9.51 -11.70 11.61
CA PHE A 258 -8.16 -12.23 11.43
C PHE A 258 -8.15 -13.53 10.62
N VAL A 259 -7.05 -13.76 9.92
CA VAL A 259 -6.76 -14.99 9.18
C VAL A 259 -5.43 -15.57 9.65
N PRO A 260 -5.37 -16.90 9.85
CA PRO A 260 -4.12 -17.57 10.14
C PRO A 260 -3.22 -17.59 8.90
N VAL A 261 -1.95 -17.26 9.10
CA VAL A 261 -0.91 -17.20 8.08
C VAL A 261 0.32 -17.95 8.56
N TYR A 262 1.01 -18.65 7.69
CA TYR A 262 2.29 -19.28 7.99
C TYR A 262 3.26 -19.19 6.81
N LEU A 263 4.55 -19.28 7.12
CA LEU A 263 5.64 -19.34 6.16
C LEU A 263 6.20 -20.75 6.11
N GLU A 264 6.24 -21.34 4.92
CA GLU A 264 6.82 -22.67 4.68
C GLU A 264 7.55 -22.67 3.33
N ASN A 265 8.81 -23.14 3.31
CA ASN A 265 9.65 -23.17 2.11
C ASN A 265 9.68 -21.82 1.35
N ASP A 266 9.81 -20.74 2.10
CA ASP A 266 9.78 -19.33 1.63
C ASP A 266 8.49 -18.91 0.91
N LYS A 267 7.43 -19.70 1.04
CA LYS A 267 6.09 -19.37 0.53
C LYS A 267 5.17 -19.02 1.68
N LEU A 268 4.37 -17.98 1.49
CA LEU A 268 3.37 -17.54 2.46
C LEU A 268 2.01 -18.12 2.14
N TYR A 269 1.46 -18.82 3.11
CA TYR A 269 0.15 -19.42 3.02
C TYR A 269 -0.81 -18.77 3.99
N TYR A 270 -2.07 -18.68 3.61
CA TYR A 270 -3.16 -18.26 4.51
C TYR A 270 -4.34 -19.22 4.43
N CYS A 271 -5.12 -19.31 5.50
CA CYS A 271 -6.25 -20.22 5.60
C CYS A 271 -7.56 -19.43 5.57
N GLY A 272 -8.51 -19.91 4.77
CA GLY A 272 -9.83 -19.32 4.61
C GLY A 272 -10.02 -18.53 3.31
N ASN A 273 -11.22 -17.96 3.15
CA ASN A 273 -11.65 -17.34 1.90
C ASN A 273 -11.22 -15.86 1.77
N ASN A 274 -10.78 -15.25 2.85
CA ASN A 274 -10.44 -13.84 2.87
C ASN A 274 -8.92 -13.63 2.91
N LYS A 275 -8.39 -12.86 1.99
CA LYS A 275 -6.96 -12.54 1.93
C LYS A 275 -6.52 -11.72 3.15
N PRO A 276 -5.34 -12.01 3.72
CA PRO A 276 -4.73 -11.16 4.75
C PRO A 276 -4.27 -9.82 4.17
N SER A 277 -3.83 -8.91 5.05
CA SER A 277 -3.23 -7.63 4.66
C SER A 277 -2.11 -7.78 3.63
N VAL A 278 -1.85 -6.72 2.87
CA VAL A 278 -0.74 -6.67 1.88
C VAL A 278 0.61 -6.80 2.56
N ASP A 279 0.75 -6.28 3.80
CA ASP A 279 2.01 -6.25 4.55
C ASP A 279 2.27 -7.54 5.35
N THR A 280 1.45 -8.55 5.17
CA THR A 280 1.63 -9.87 5.79
C THR A 280 3.05 -10.44 5.62
N PRO A 281 3.71 -10.36 4.44
CA PRO A 281 5.08 -10.84 4.28
C PRO A 281 6.07 -10.18 5.22
N ILE A 282 5.90 -8.90 5.48
CA ILE A 282 6.74 -8.10 6.39
C ILE A 282 6.53 -8.59 7.82
N GLN A 283 5.28 -8.63 8.27
CA GLN A 283 4.94 -9.01 9.64
C GLN A 283 5.40 -10.42 10.00
N VAL A 284 5.15 -11.42 9.15
CA VAL A 284 5.57 -12.80 9.41
C VAL A 284 7.08 -12.90 9.60
N ARG A 285 7.86 -12.20 8.78
CA ARG A 285 9.32 -12.20 8.88
C ARG A 285 9.84 -11.40 10.07
N LEU A 286 9.19 -10.31 10.44
CA LEU A 286 9.51 -9.59 11.67
C LEU A 286 9.26 -10.47 12.90
N TYR A 287 8.17 -11.22 12.96
CA TYR A 287 7.97 -12.21 14.03
C TYR A 287 9.06 -13.27 14.09
N GLN A 288 9.61 -13.71 12.96
CA GLN A 288 10.73 -14.65 12.96
C GLN A 288 12.01 -14.05 13.54
N LYS A 289 12.25 -12.75 13.27
CA LYS A 289 13.43 -12.03 13.78
C LYS A 289 13.28 -11.56 15.23
N LEU A 290 12.05 -11.36 15.69
CA LEU A 290 11.70 -10.80 16.99
C LEU A 290 10.90 -11.83 17.80
N PRO A 291 11.56 -12.85 18.39
CA PRO A 291 10.87 -13.97 19.04
C PRO A 291 10.07 -13.58 20.28
N ASN A 292 10.40 -12.45 20.92
CA ASN A 292 9.69 -11.95 22.09
C ASN A 292 8.44 -11.17 21.75
N ILE A 293 8.29 -10.72 20.51
CA ILE A 293 7.12 -9.93 20.07
C ILE A 293 5.94 -10.85 19.78
N ASN A 294 4.80 -10.53 20.36
CA ASN A 294 3.56 -11.28 20.19
C ASN A 294 2.47 -10.49 19.46
N TYR A 295 2.55 -9.17 19.41
CA TYR A 295 1.56 -8.27 18.85
C TYR A 295 2.20 -7.24 17.94
N MET A 296 1.58 -6.94 16.80
CA MET A 296 2.00 -5.86 15.91
C MET A 296 0.77 -5.07 15.45
N ILE A 297 0.93 -3.75 15.39
CA ILE A 297 -0.03 -2.83 14.79
C ILE A 297 0.73 -1.97 13.79
N HIS A 298 0.26 -1.94 12.55
CA HIS A 298 0.76 -1.06 11.51
C HIS A 298 -0.30 -0.05 11.15
N SER A 299 0.07 1.21 11.14
CA SER A 299 -0.79 2.32 10.75
C SER A 299 -0.15 3.17 9.67
N HIS A 300 -0.97 3.89 8.90
CA HIS A 300 -0.50 4.80 7.86
C HIS A 300 -0.37 6.24 8.38
N CYS A 301 0.06 6.41 9.61
CA CYS A 301 0.43 7.71 10.17
C CYS A 301 1.74 7.59 10.95
N TYR A 302 2.38 8.72 11.18
CA TYR A 302 3.55 8.79 12.03
C TYR A 302 3.16 8.95 13.49
N ILE A 303 4.01 8.46 14.37
CA ILE A 303 3.88 8.60 15.82
C ILE A 303 5.00 9.51 16.30
N ASP A 304 4.64 10.55 17.03
CA ASP A 304 5.59 11.53 17.54
C ASP A 304 6.63 10.87 18.45
N GLY A 305 7.89 11.24 18.24
CA GLY A 305 9.02 10.74 19.02
C GLY A 305 9.53 9.35 18.61
N ALA A 306 8.86 8.64 17.69
CA ALA A 306 9.40 7.39 17.17
C ALA A 306 10.50 7.63 16.12
N PRO A 307 11.57 6.80 16.08
CA PRO A 307 12.61 6.89 15.08
C PRO A 307 12.05 6.52 13.69
N PHE A 308 12.67 7.09 12.65
CA PHE A 308 12.28 6.85 11.26
C PHE A 308 13.23 5.86 10.58
N THR A 309 12.68 4.98 9.73
CA THR A 309 13.46 4.26 8.72
C THR A 309 14.11 5.25 7.73
N LYS A 310 15.18 4.83 7.05
CA LYS A 310 15.97 5.72 6.18
C LYS A 310 15.43 5.80 4.77
N ILE A 311 14.79 4.72 4.29
CA ILE A 311 14.30 4.61 2.91
C ILE A 311 12.79 4.41 2.94
N SER A 312 12.09 5.12 2.04
CA SER A 312 10.65 4.90 1.83
C SER A 312 10.43 3.66 0.97
N VAL A 313 9.93 2.61 1.60
CA VAL A 313 9.61 1.33 0.96
C VAL A 313 8.10 1.24 0.70
N PRO A 314 7.65 0.87 -0.50
CA PRO A 314 6.23 0.69 -0.79
C PRO A 314 5.61 -0.46 -0.01
N CYS A 315 4.30 -0.33 0.29
CA CYS A 315 3.52 -1.34 1.02
C CYS A 315 3.75 -2.76 0.49
N GLY A 316 3.96 -3.71 1.40
CA GLY A 316 4.10 -5.13 1.12
C GLY A 316 5.45 -5.54 0.52
N ALA A 317 6.43 -4.65 0.45
CA ALA A 317 7.77 -4.96 -0.01
C ALA A 317 8.64 -5.47 1.15
N ILE A 318 9.30 -6.60 0.97
CA ILE A 318 10.07 -7.26 2.05
C ILE A 318 11.35 -6.50 2.42
N GLU A 319 11.80 -5.59 1.58
CA GLU A 319 12.92 -4.68 1.85
C GLU A 319 12.68 -3.83 3.09
N GLU A 320 11.42 -3.55 3.45
CA GLU A 320 11.06 -2.80 4.66
C GLU A 320 11.54 -3.51 5.94
N ILE A 321 11.70 -4.83 5.91
CA ILE A 321 12.22 -5.62 7.05
C ILE A 321 13.66 -5.19 7.38
N GLY A 322 14.49 -4.98 6.36
CA GLY A 322 15.86 -4.50 6.52
C GLY A 322 15.91 -3.15 7.20
N GLU A 323 15.06 -2.22 6.74
CA GLU A 323 14.93 -0.88 7.31
C GLU A 323 14.49 -0.91 8.79
N VAL A 324 13.48 -1.72 9.12
CA VAL A 324 13.00 -1.87 10.51
C VAL A 324 14.08 -2.45 11.39
N VAL A 325 14.77 -3.50 10.94
CA VAL A 325 15.85 -4.14 11.70
C VAL A 325 17.01 -3.18 11.93
N GLU A 326 17.39 -2.38 10.95
CA GLU A 326 18.45 -1.37 11.07
C GLU A 326 18.11 -0.33 12.16
N ILE A 327 16.87 0.17 12.18
CA ILE A 327 16.43 1.09 13.22
C ILE A 327 16.36 0.43 14.60
N ILE A 328 15.98 -0.84 14.69
CA ILE A 328 16.03 -1.57 15.97
C ILE A 328 17.47 -1.62 16.49
N HIS A 329 18.44 -1.96 15.67
CA HIS A 329 19.85 -1.97 16.06
C HIS A 329 20.34 -0.59 16.52
N GLU A 330 19.99 0.45 15.79
CA GLU A 330 20.47 1.80 16.05
C GLU A 330 19.89 2.40 17.34
N TYR A 331 18.60 2.21 17.60
CA TYR A 331 17.88 2.89 18.69
C TYR A 331 17.56 2.00 19.90
N TYR A 332 17.46 0.68 19.70
CA TYR A 332 17.02 -0.25 20.76
C TYR A 332 18.09 -1.26 21.17
N GLY A 333 19.21 -1.32 20.44
CA GLY A 333 20.32 -2.25 20.71
C GLY A 333 20.26 -3.53 19.88
N ASN A 334 21.33 -4.33 19.95
CA ASN A 334 21.57 -5.45 19.05
C ASN A 334 20.95 -6.78 19.48
N ASP A 335 20.39 -6.86 20.67
CA ASP A 335 19.98 -8.13 21.29
C ASP A 335 18.54 -8.56 20.95
N PHE A 336 17.77 -7.73 20.28
CA PHE A 336 16.34 -7.97 19.91
C PHE A 336 15.44 -8.42 21.08
N ASN A 337 15.81 -8.11 22.33
CA ASN A 337 15.16 -8.61 23.53
C ASN A 337 14.22 -7.60 24.21
N LYS A 338 13.96 -6.46 23.57
CA LYS A 338 13.01 -5.49 24.12
C LYS A 338 11.59 -6.02 24.04
N ASP A 339 10.79 -5.62 25.00
CA ASP A 339 9.37 -5.97 25.06
C ASP A 339 8.49 -5.08 24.17
N PHE A 340 9.06 -3.98 23.66
CA PHE A 340 8.35 -3.01 22.83
C PHE A 340 9.30 -2.29 21.84
N TYR A 341 8.83 -2.12 20.60
CA TYR A 341 9.45 -1.31 19.56
C TYR A 341 8.39 -0.45 18.88
N LEU A 342 8.74 0.79 18.62
CA LEU A 342 7.91 1.75 17.90
C LEU A 342 8.77 2.43 16.84
N ILE A 343 8.39 2.30 15.56
CA ILE A 343 9.20 2.77 14.43
C ILE A 343 8.28 3.44 13.42
N ASN A 344 8.65 4.63 12.97
CA ASN A 344 8.05 5.27 11.81
C ASN A 344 8.70 4.74 10.53
N LEU A 345 7.86 4.24 9.63
CA LEU A 345 8.22 3.77 8.30
C LEU A 345 8.11 4.97 7.36
N ILE A 346 9.25 5.55 6.96
CA ILE A 346 9.21 6.76 6.13
C ILE A 346 8.41 6.51 4.85
N GLY A 347 7.45 7.38 4.57
CA GLY A 347 6.57 7.25 3.41
C GLY A 347 5.51 6.13 3.49
N HIS A 348 5.38 5.42 4.63
CA HIS A 348 4.45 4.30 4.77
C HIS A 348 3.61 4.36 6.05
N GLY A 349 4.06 5.07 7.08
CA GLY A 349 3.35 5.18 8.35
C GLY A 349 4.19 4.73 9.55
N SER A 350 3.66 3.88 10.42
CA SER A 350 4.36 3.39 11.60
C SER A 350 4.05 1.92 11.89
N ILE A 351 4.96 1.28 12.63
CA ILE A 351 4.75 -0.06 13.16
C ILE A 351 5.05 -0.07 14.66
N MET A 352 4.10 -0.57 15.44
CA MET A 352 4.26 -0.87 16.87
C MET A 352 4.36 -2.38 17.03
N MET A 353 5.32 -2.84 17.79
CA MET A 353 5.59 -4.24 18.03
C MET A 353 5.75 -4.44 19.53
N SER A 354 4.94 -5.31 20.13
CA SER A 354 4.90 -5.51 21.58
C SER A 354 4.87 -6.98 21.96
N LYS A 355 5.45 -7.29 23.10
CA LYS A 355 5.34 -8.58 23.77
C LYS A 355 3.99 -8.74 24.47
N HIS A 356 3.46 -7.65 24.97
CA HIS A 356 2.23 -7.58 25.74
C HIS A 356 1.12 -6.90 24.95
N PRO A 357 -0.17 -7.21 25.21
CA PRO A 357 -1.29 -6.64 24.47
C PRO A 357 -1.58 -5.16 24.80
N ASN A 358 -0.93 -4.59 25.79
CA ASN A 358 -1.10 -3.23 26.34
C ASN A 358 0.19 -2.39 26.23
#